data_b1a61c2a29dcc9f7c5d211539d8fe775
#
_entry.id   b1a61c2a29dcc9f7c5d211539d8fe775
#
_cell.length_a   1.000
_cell.length_b   1.000
_cell.length_c   1.000
_cell.angle_alpha   90.00
_cell.angle_beta   90.00
_cell.angle_gamma   90.00
#
_symmetry.space_group_name_H-M   'P 1'
#
loop_
_entity.id
_entity.type
_entity.pdbx_description
1 polymer ?
#
loop_
_entity_poly.entity_id
_entity_poly.type
_entity_poly.pdbx_seq_one_letter_code
_entity_poly.pdbx_strand_id
1 'polypeptide(L)'
;MEGLGVEGDAHAGPFVRHRHLARRRPKMPNLRQVHLIPSELFEALRADGYELRPGDLGENILTAGLDLEALPLGTILKLGAEAAIELTGLRAPCVLIDRFKPGLKRRMLVEEYGRPRFRCGVMAVVRSSGRISTGDAIAVRLPSEPLKSLPAL
;
A
#
# COMPACT_ATOMS: atom_id res chain seq x y z
N MET A 1 1.01 -6.39 -13.73
CA MET A 1 0.04 -7.10 -14.63
C MET A 1 -1.35 -6.53 -14.35
N GLU A 2 -1.98 -5.97 -15.37
CA GLU A 2 -3.31 -5.35 -15.27
C GLU A 2 -4.34 -6.30 -14.64
N GLY A 3 -5.11 -5.78 -13.68
CA GLY A 3 -6.13 -6.51 -12.94
C GLY A 3 -5.64 -7.67 -12.07
N LEU A 4 -4.33 -7.97 -12.09
CA LEU A 4 -3.75 -9.12 -11.38
C LEU A 4 -2.76 -8.74 -10.28
N GLY A 5 -1.97 -7.68 -10.46
CA GLY A 5 -0.95 -7.26 -9.49
C GLY A 5 0.48 -7.41 -10.00
N VAL A 6 1.41 -7.62 -9.09
CA VAL A 6 2.84 -7.77 -9.37
C VAL A 6 3.13 -9.22 -9.76
N GLU A 7 3.90 -9.41 -10.83
CA GLU A 7 4.32 -10.74 -11.28
C GLU A 7 5.17 -11.44 -10.20
N GLY A 8 4.83 -12.70 -9.92
CA GLY A 8 5.52 -13.49 -8.88
C GLY A 8 5.10 -13.20 -7.44
N ASP A 9 4.27 -12.18 -7.19
CA ASP A 9 3.77 -11.90 -5.85
C ASP A 9 2.71 -12.91 -5.41
N ALA A 10 2.77 -13.34 -4.14
CA ALA A 10 1.84 -14.31 -3.57
C ALA A 10 0.39 -13.80 -3.49
N HIS A 11 0.19 -12.48 -3.51
CA HIS A 11 -1.11 -11.82 -3.48
C HIS A 11 -1.64 -11.48 -4.89
N ALA A 12 -0.87 -11.77 -5.95
CA ALA A 12 -1.31 -11.54 -7.32
C ALA A 12 -2.55 -12.38 -7.66
N GLY A 13 -3.50 -11.78 -8.37
CA GLY A 13 -4.71 -12.44 -8.85
C GLY A 13 -5.95 -11.55 -8.77
N PRO A 14 -7.01 -11.89 -9.54
CA PRO A 14 -8.23 -11.08 -9.63
C PRO A 14 -9.09 -11.14 -8.36
N PHE A 15 -8.94 -12.20 -7.57
CA PHE A 15 -9.69 -12.40 -6.32
C PHE A 15 -8.79 -12.33 -5.10
N VAL A 16 -9.40 -11.93 -3.97
CA VAL A 16 -8.70 -11.79 -2.69
C VAL A 16 -7.99 -13.07 -2.27
N ARG A 17 -6.70 -12.97 -1.93
CA ARG A 17 -5.88 -14.09 -1.43
C ARG A 17 -5.54 -13.97 0.05
N HIS A 18 -5.92 -12.87 0.70
CA HIS A 18 -5.71 -12.71 2.13
C HIS A 18 -6.48 -13.80 2.91
N ARG A 19 -5.76 -14.61 3.72
CA ARG A 19 -6.28 -15.85 4.34
C ARG A 19 -7.67 -15.74 4.98
N HIS A 20 -7.92 -14.69 5.77
CA HIS A 20 -9.21 -14.52 6.45
C HIS A 20 -10.34 -14.12 5.50
N LEU A 21 -10.06 -13.28 4.51
CA LEU A 21 -11.05 -12.82 3.53
C LEU A 21 -11.32 -13.88 2.48
N ALA A 22 -10.31 -14.55 1.98
CA ALA A 22 -10.45 -15.60 0.97
C ALA A 22 -11.29 -16.79 1.47
N ARG A 23 -11.20 -17.13 2.76
CA ARG A 23 -12.05 -18.18 3.36
C ARG A 23 -13.53 -17.79 3.46
N ARG A 24 -13.82 -16.51 3.69
CA ARG A 24 -15.20 -16.02 3.88
C ARG A 24 -15.84 -15.53 2.59
N ARG A 25 -15.05 -14.97 1.68
CA ARG A 25 -15.50 -14.33 0.44
C ARG A 25 -14.51 -14.61 -0.71
N PRO A 26 -14.42 -15.86 -1.19
CA PRO A 26 -13.40 -16.28 -2.17
C PRO A 26 -13.51 -15.56 -3.53
N LYS A 27 -14.70 -15.05 -3.88
CA LYS A 27 -14.93 -14.32 -5.14
C LYS A 27 -14.88 -12.78 -4.96
N MET A 28 -14.45 -12.28 -3.80
CA MET A 28 -14.31 -10.85 -3.60
C MET A 28 -13.15 -10.32 -4.47
N PRO A 29 -13.32 -9.18 -5.17
CA PRO A 29 -12.26 -8.57 -5.95
C PRO A 29 -11.03 -8.30 -5.09
N ASN A 30 -9.85 -8.52 -5.65
CA ASN A 30 -8.59 -8.25 -4.97
C ASN A 30 -8.25 -6.76 -5.05
N LEU A 31 -8.62 -6.01 -4.02
CA LEU A 31 -8.29 -4.59 -3.87
C LEU A 31 -6.87 -4.36 -3.28
N ARG A 32 -6.10 -5.44 -3.06
CA ARG A 32 -4.78 -5.42 -2.42
C ARG A 32 -3.73 -6.05 -3.31
N GLN A 33 -3.73 -5.70 -4.60
CA GLN A 33 -2.82 -6.27 -5.60
C GLN A 33 -1.39 -5.74 -5.46
N VAL A 34 -1.26 -4.47 -5.01
CA VAL A 34 0.03 -3.79 -4.82
C VAL A 34 0.01 -3.07 -3.49
N HIS A 35 1.06 -3.23 -2.71
CA HIS A 35 1.29 -2.53 -1.46
C HIS A 35 2.43 -1.52 -1.63
N LEU A 36 2.16 -0.25 -1.36
CA LEU A 36 3.14 0.83 -1.42
C LEU A 36 3.38 1.39 -0.02
N ILE A 37 4.62 1.68 0.31
CA ILE A 37 5.01 2.37 1.55
C ILE A 37 5.91 3.54 1.21
N PRO A 38 5.74 4.73 1.84
CA PRO A 38 6.71 5.81 1.72
C PRO A 38 8.00 5.45 2.46
N SER A 39 9.16 5.65 1.85
CA SER A 39 10.48 5.38 2.47
C SER A 39 10.71 6.22 3.72
N GLU A 40 10.08 7.37 3.81
CA GLU A 40 10.07 8.27 4.97
C GLU A 40 9.54 7.58 6.24
N LEU A 41 8.63 6.59 6.08
CA LEU A 41 8.20 5.77 7.21
C LEU A 41 9.37 4.92 7.76
N PHE A 42 10.21 4.36 6.88
CA PHE A 42 11.36 3.57 7.31
C PHE A 42 12.40 4.44 8.05
N GLU A 43 12.59 5.68 7.60
CA GLU A 43 13.47 6.64 8.28
C GLU A 43 12.94 7.00 9.67
N ALA A 44 11.63 7.29 9.78
CA ALA A 44 11.00 7.57 11.08
C ALA A 44 11.07 6.37 12.02
N LEU A 45 10.85 5.15 11.53
CA LEU A 45 10.95 3.93 12.33
C LEU A 45 12.40 3.63 12.76
N ARG A 46 13.39 3.97 11.94
CA ARG A 46 14.81 3.85 12.30
C ARG A 46 15.16 4.77 13.46
N ALA A 47 14.63 6.00 13.48
CA ALA A 47 14.80 6.92 14.60
C ALA A 47 14.22 6.37 15.92
N ASP A 48 13.18 5.53 15.82
CA ASP A 48 12.56 4.82 16.94
C ASP A 48 13.27 3.48 17.28
N GLY A 49 14.41 3.17 16.64
CA GLY A 49 15.20 1.96 16.88
C GLY A 49 14.76 0.73 16.07
N TYR A 50 13.88 0.89 15.07
CA TYR A 50 13.46 -0.20 14.19
C TYR A 50 14.20 -0.15 12.85
N GLU A 51 15.20 -0.97 12.68
CA GLU A 51 15.85 -1.13 11.38
C GLU A 51 15.03 -2.06 10.49
N LEU A 52 14.55 -1.53 9.38
CA LEU A 52 13.78 -2.25 8.36
C LEU A 52 14.51 -2.19 7.02
N ARG A 53 14.36 -3.25 6.24
CA ARG A 53 14.85 -3.35 4.87
C ARG A 53 13.66 -3.35 3.90
N PRO A 54 13.84 -2.94 2.65
CA PRO A 54 12.82 -3.10 1.61
C PRO A 54 12.28 -4.53 1.58
N GLY A 55 10.95 -4.68 1.59
CA GLY A 55 10.24 -5.96 1.62
C GLY A 55 9.88 -6.48 3.01
N ASP A 56 10.46 -5.97 4.10
CA ASP A 56 10.25 -6.46 5.46
C ASP A 56 8.79 -6.32 5.94
N LEU A 57 8.05 -5.35 5.42
CA LEU A 57 6.63 -5.13 5.73
C LEU A 57 5.70 -5.77 4.70
N GLY A 58 6.25 -6.47 3.71
CA GLY A 58 5.52 -7.11 2.62
C GLY A 58 5.04 -6.11 1.58
N GLU A 59 5.70 -4.96 1.48
CA GLU A 59 5.45 -3.99 0.43
C GLU A 59 6.09 -4.42 -0.89
N ASN A 60 5.44 -4.03 -2.00
CA ASN A 60 5.96 -4.26 -3.34
C ASN A 60 6.79 -3.07 -3.83
N ILE A 61 6.45 -1.85 -3.38
CA ILE A 61 7.05 -0.62 -3.85
C ILE A 61 7.32 0.30 -2.65
N LEU A 62 8.57 0.80 -2.55
CA LEU A 62 8.90 1.96 -1.74
C LEU A 62 8.84 3.20 -2.62
N THR A 63 8.16 4.24 -2.15
CA THR A 63 8.10 5.56 -2.80
C THR A 63 8.89 6.57 -1.99
N ALA A 64 9.26 7.69 -2.59
CA ALA A 64 9.90 8.81 -1.91
C ALA A 64 9.27 10.13 -2.35
N GLY A 65 9.17 11.11 -1.44
CA GLY A 65 8.69 12.45 -1.73
C GLY A 65 7.18 12.55 -2.02
N LEU A 66 6.38 11.54 -1.59
CA LEU A 66 4.94 11.51 -1.84
C LEU A 66 4.18 11.08 -0.58
N ASP A 67 3.30 11.96 -0.08
CA ASP A 67 2.38 11.59 1.01
C ASP A 67 1.24 10.71 0.48
N LEU A 68 1.54 9.40 0.35
CA LEU A 68 0.60 8.40 -0.18
C LEU A 68 -0.72 8.35 0.58
N GLU A 69 -0.67 8.49 1.89
CA GLU A 69 -1.81 8.28 2.78
C GLU A 69 -2.76 9.48 2.80
N ALA A 70 -2.31 10.65 2.34
CA ALA A 70 -3.13 11.84 2.15
C ALA A 70 -3.85 11.86 0.79
N LEU A 71 -3.46 11.01 -0.15
CA LEU A 71 -4.11 10.96 -1.46
C LEU A 71 -5.53 10.40 -1.37
N PRO A 72 -6.48 10.91 -2.19
CA PRO A 72 -7.85 10.42 -2.19
C PRO A 72 -7.99 9.04 -2.83
N LEU A 73 -9.04 8.32 -2.44
CA LEU A 73 -9.47 7.06 -3.05
C LEU A 73 -9.67 7.22 -4.56
N GLY A 74 -9.14 6.29 -5.35
CA GLY A 74 -9.23 6.32 -6.80
C GLY A 74 -8.13 7.16 -7.47
N THR A 75 -7.17 7.70 -6.71
CA THR A 75 -5.99 8.35 -7.29
C THR A 75 -5.22 7.36 -8.15
N ILE A 76 -4.87 7.77 -9.36
CA ILE A 76 -4.01 7.01 -10.26
C ILE A 76 -2.56 7.47 -10.09
N LEU A 77 -1.68 6.52 -9.83
CA LEU A 77 -0.22 6.71 -9.88
C LEU A 77 0.30 6.08 -11.17
N LYS A 78 0.85 6.91 -12.05
CA LYS A 78 1.61 6.44 -13.21
C LYS A 78 3.06 6.22 -12.77
N LEU A 79 3.54 4.99 -12.94
CA LEU A 79 4.86 4.55 -12.52
C LEU A 79 5.73 4.33 -13.76
N GLY A 80 6.76 5.14 -13.93
CA GLY A 80 7.59 5.09 -15.13
C GLY A 80 6.80 5.39 -16.40
N ALA A 81 7.12 4.67 -17.49
CA ALA A 81 6.58 4.96 -18.82
C ALA A 81 5.14 4.45 -19.04
N GLU A 82 4.83 3.23 -18.57
CA GLU A 82 3.63 2.50 -19.00
C GLU A 82 2.72 2.06 -17.84
N ALA A 83 3.32 1.68 -16.69
CA ALA A 83 2.55 1.12 -15.59
C ALA A 83 1.67 2.18 -14.94
N ALA A 84 0.45 1.78 -14.55
CA ALA A 84 -0.45 2.62 -13.77
C ALA A 84 -1.18 1.78 -12.73
N ILE A 85 -1.32 2.34 -11.53
CA ILE A 85 -2.05 1.73 -10.43
C ILE A 85 -3.07 2.71 -9.86
N GLU A 86 -4.14 2.21 -9.28
CA GLU A 86 -5.19 3.00 -8.63
C GLU A 86 -5.23 2.68 -7.14
N LEU A 87 -5.19 3.71 -6.31
CA LEU A 87 -5.26 3.58 -4.87
C LEU A 87 -6.65 3.12 -4.42
N THR A 88 -6.68 2.08 -3.58
CA THR A 88 -7.91 1.41 -3.11
C THR A 88 -8.14 1.56 -1.62
N GLY A 89 -7.12 1.83 -0.83
CA GLY A 89 -7.28 2.04 0.61
C GLY A 89 -5.97 2.07 1.39
N LEU A 90 -6.09 2.39 2.68
CA LEU A 90 -4.99 2.32 3.65
C LEU A 90 -4.76 0.87 4.06
N ARG A 91 -3.51 0.46 4.16
CA ARG A 91 -3.18 -0.84 4.73
C ARG A 91 -3.38 -0.81 6.25
N ALA A 92 -4.27 -1.66 6.76
CA ALA A 92 -4.40 -1.86 8.20
C ALA A 92 -3.23 -2.71 8.72
N PRO A 93 -2.50 -2.26 9.77
CA PRO A 93 -1.40 -3.02 10.35
C PRO A 93 -1.93 -4.31 11.02
N CYS A 94 -1.39 -5.45 10.65
CA CYS A 94 -1.81 -6.74 11.17
C CYS A 94 -0.91 -7.22 12.33
N VAL A 95 -1.33 -8.27 13.02
CA VAL A 95 -0.58 -8.88 14.14
C VAL A 95 0.79 -9.45 13.72
N LEU A 96 0.98 -9.74 12.43
CA LEU A 96 2.25 -10.25 11.93
C LEU A 96 3.37 -9.23 12.02
N ILE A 97 3.07 -7.94 12.03
CA ILE A 97 4.03 -6.85 12.20
C ILE A 97 4.68 -6.93 13.58
N ASP A 98 3.90 -7.16 14.65
CA ASP A 98 4.45 -7.33 16.00
C ASP A 98 5.16 -8.67 16.20
N ARG A 99 4.77 -9.70 15.44
CA ARG A 99 5.52 -10.97 15.42
C ARG A 99 6.88 -10.81 14.75
N PHE A 100 6.97 -9.95 13.77
CA PHE A 100 8.23 -9.64 13.08
C PHE A 100 9.14 -8.78 13.97
N LYS A 101 8.61 -7.67 14.54
CA LYS A 101 9.32 -6.82 15.50
C LYS A 101 8.36 -6.36 16.59
N PRO A 102 8.58 -6.75 17.86
CA PRO A 102 7.68 -6.37 18.96
C PRO A 102 7.50 -4.85 19.09
N GLY A 103 6.25 -4.39 19.24
CA GLY A 103 5.90 -2.98 19.39
C GLY A 103 5.81 -2.18 18.09
N LEU A 104 6.25 -2.76 16.96
CA LEU A 104 6.26 -2.06 15.67
C LEU A 104 4.86 -1.69 15.19
N LYS A 105 3.86 -2.55 15.42
CA LYS A 105 2.47 -2.26 15.05
C LYS A 105 1.95 -0.98 15.70
N ARG A 106 2.32 -0.73 16.96
CA ARG A 106 1.92 0.49 17.68
C ARG A 106 2.48 1.75 17.03
N ARG A 107 3.68 1.68 16.45
CA ARG A 107 4.32 2.79 15.74
C ARG A 107 3.64 3.14 14.41
N MET A 108 2.88 2.19 13.86
CA MET A 108 2.09 2.37 12.64
C MET A 108 0.67 2.87 12.91
N LEU A 109 0.31 3.09 14.18
CA LEU A 109 -0.92 3.71 14.61
C LEU A 109 -0.59 5.09 15.17
N VAL A 110 -1.04 6.12 14.50
CA VAL A 110 -0.94 7.49 15.00
C VAL A 110 -2.33 8.02 15.28
N GLU A 111 -2.43 8.94 16.22
CA GLU A 111 -3.66 9.67 16.48
C GLU A 111 -3.61 10.99 15.68
N GLU A 112 -4.63 11.21 14.86
CA GLU A 112 -4.79 12.44 14.10
C GLU A 112 -6.22 12.96 14.31
N TYR A 113 -6.34 14.17 14.85
CA TYR A 113 -7.64 14.79 15.19
C TYR A 113 -8.56 13.88 16.05
N GLY A 114 -7.97 13.17 17.05
CA GLY A 114 -8.71 12.28 17.94
C GLY A 114 -9.16 10.97 17.31
N ARG A 115 -8.64 10.60 16.14
CA ARG A 115 -8.95 9.35 15.45
C ARG A 115 -7.70 8.55 15.15
N PRO A 116 -7.73 7.21 15.27
CA PRO A 116 -6.61 6.39 14.87
C PRO A 116 -6.45 6.42 13.36
N ARG A 117 -5.24 6.78 12.91
CA ARG A 117 -4.83 6.73 11.50
C ARG A 117 -3.74 5.66 11.34
N PHE A 118 -3.83 4.89 10.26
CA PHE A 118 -2.80 3.92 9.93
C PHE A 118 -1.68 4.57 9.11
N ARG A 119 -0.45 4.38 9.56
CA ARG A 119 0.78 4.72 8.82
C ARG A 119 1.48 3.42 8.44
N CYS A 120 0.91 2.69 7.51
CA CYS A 120 1.42 1.40 7.04
C CYS A 120 1.37 1.31 5.51
N GLY A 121 1.29 2.47 4.86
CA GLY A 121 1.19 2.59 3.42
C GLY A 121 -0.22 2.36 2.88
N VAL A 122 -0.30 2.23 1.57
CA VAL A 122 -1.54 2.15 0.81
C VAL A 122 -1.61 0.90 -0.05
N MET A 123 -2.82 0.47 -0.33
CA MET A 123 -3.13 -0.61 -1.26
C MET A 123 -3.59 -0.05 -2.59
N ALA A 124 -3.28 -0.77 -3.66
CA ALA A 124 -3.66 -0.40 -5.02
C ALA A 124 -4.00 -1.62 -5.87
N VAL A 125 -4.68 -1.35 -6.99
CA VAL A 125 -4.91 -2.30 -8.09
C VAL A 125 -4.19 -1.83 -9.34
N VAL A 126 -3.74 -2.77 -10.17
CA VAL A 126 -3.06 -2.44 -11.44
C VAL A 126 -4.10 -2.11 -12.51
N ARG A 127 -3.98 -0.92 -13.09
CA ARG A 127 -4.85 -0.41 -14.17
C ARG A 127 -4.22 -0.50 -15.55
N SER A 128 -2.89 -0.46 -15.61
CA SER A 128 -2.13 -0.66 -16.83
C SER A 128 -0.86 -1.44 -16.52
N SER A 129 -0.59 -2.48 -17.29
CA SER A 129 0.64 -3.25 -17.17
C SER A 129 1.84 -2.42 -17.61
N GLY A 130 3.00 -2.70 -17.03
CA GLY A 130 4.26 -2.10 -17.42
C GLY A 130 5.38 -2.56 -16.50
N ARG A 131 6.61 -2.41 -16.97
CA ARG A 131 7.81 -2.61 -16.16
C ARG A 131 8.05 -1.36 -15.33
N ILE A 132 8.43 -1.55 -14.08
CA ILE A 132 8.87 -0.50 -13.17
C ILE A 132 10.28 -0.81 -12.67
N SER A 133 11.08 0.23 -12.45
CA SER A 133 12.44 0.14 -11.97
C SER A 133 12.69 1.14 -10.86
N THR A 134 13.68 0.87 -10.01
CA THR A 134 14.11 1.84 -9.01
C THR A 134 14.57 3.13 -9.69
N GLY A 135 14.07 4.26 -9.19
CA GLY A 135 14.34 5.59 -9.76
C GLY A 135 13.30 6.07 -10.77
N ASP A 136 12.34 5.25 -11.15
CA ASP A 136 11.22 5.69 -12.00
C ASP A 136 10.41 6.79 -11.33
N ALA A 137 10.05 7.81 -12.10
CA ALA A 137 9.21 8.90 -11.64
C ALA A 137 7.75 8.44 -11.43
N ILE A 138 7.10 9.03 -10.44
CA ILE A 138 5.68 8.81 -10.16
C ILE A 138 4.91 10.08 -10.52
N ALA A 139 3.99 9.98 -11.48
CA ALA A 139 3.04 11.04 -11.78
C ALA A 139 1.68 10.75 -11.13
N VAL A 140 1.14 11.74 -10.42
CA VAL A 140 -0.13 11.63 -9.69
C VAL A 140 -1.26 12.23 -10.51
N ARG A 141 -2.36 11.48 -10.67
CA ARG A 141 -3.61 11.96 -11.24
C ARG A 141 -4.74 11.74 -10.24
N LEU A 142 -5.29 12.82 -9.74
CA LEU A 142 -6.40 12.80 -8.79
C LEU A 142 -7.69 12.35 -9.48
N PRO A 143 -8.61 11.71 -8.74
CA PRO A 143 -9.96 11.40 -9.24
C PRO A 143 -10.80 12.68 -9.38
N SER A 144 -11.95 12.57 -10.04
CA SER A 144 -12.95 13.64 -10.10
C SER A 144 -13.56 13.89 -8.71
N GLU A 145 -13.99 15.11 -8.46
CA GLU A 145 -14.74 15.44 -7.24
C GLU A 145 -16.12 14.74 -7.20
N PRO A 146 -16.66 14.45 -5.99
CA PRO A 146 -16.12 14.76 -4.68
C PRO A 146 -14.99 13.79 -4.26
N LEU A 147 -13.92 14.34 -3.69
CA LEU A 147 -12.79 13.57 -3.18
C LEU A 147 -13.19 12.78 -1.94
N LYS A 148 -12.75 11.53 -1.85
CA LYS A 148 -12.99 10.63 -0.71
C LYS A 148 -11.67 10.18 -0.12
N SER A 149 -11.57 10.14 1.21
CA SER A 149 -10.41 9.57 1.89
C SER A 149 -10.27 8.08 1.61
N LEU A 150 -9.03 7.58 1.67
CA LEU A 150 -8.74 6.15 1.56
C LEU A 150 -9.39 5.39 2.74
N PRO A 151 -10.23 4.38 2.48
CA PRO A 151 -10.76 3.52 3.53
C PRO A 151 -9.67 2.59 4.08
N ALA A 152 -9.82 2.10 5.31
CA ALA A 152 -8.99 1.01 5.82
C ALA A 152 -9.33 -0.31 5.11
N LEU A 153 -8.30 -1.05 4.69
CA LEU A 153 -8.41 -2.35 4.05
C LEU A 153 -7.73 -3.45 4.88
#